data_f551a17537935a8e21bf8886c97118ea
#
_entry.id   f551a17537935a8e21bf8886c97118ea
#
_cell.length_a   1.000
_cell.length_b   1.000
_cell.length_c   1.000
_cell.angle_alpha   90.00
_cell.angle_beta   90.00
_cell.angle_gamma   90.00
#
_symmetry.space_group_name_H-M   'P 1'
#
loop_
_entity.id
_entity.type
_entity.pdbx_description
1 polymer ?
#
loop_
_entity_poly.entity_id
_entity_poly.type
_entity_poly.pdbx_seq_one_letter_code
_entity_poly.pdbx_strand_id
1 'polypeptide(L)'
;MARNARVLLADDHTLVRSGIRRILESQPGIEVLAEAADGDAALALVRQQPDADVLVLDLTMPGADGIEVLSAVKMIRPGLRIIILTMHAGKEYVAQAVRGGADAYLLKDSAVQDLVAAVDAVMAGRTYFSPAIQQQMADLLRGEERPQTQAPLLTSREREVLVWLGRGLSSKDVARELGISVRTVESHRANLMHKLGVKSIAVLIQVAMREGILDPPSPP
;
A
#
# COMPACT_ATOMS: atom_id res chain seq x y z
N MET A 1 -11.16 20.56 25.75
CA MET A 1 -11.39 20.75 24.31
C MET A 1 -10.75 19.59 23.59
N ALA A 2 -11.49 18.86 22.75
CA ALA A 2 -10.91 17.80 21.94
C ALA A 2 -9.89 18.46 20.98
N ARG A 3 -8.66 17.92 20.92
CA ARG A 3 -7.62 18.38 20.02
C ARG A 3 -8.03 17.99 18.59
N ASN A 4 -8.02 18.94 17.66
CA ASN A 4 -8.26 18.63 16.26
C ASN A 4 -7.21 17.63 15.74
N ALA A 5 -7.64 16.59 15.05
CA ALA A 5 -6.74 15.64 14.38
C ALA A 5 -6.23 16.29 13.08
N ARG A 6 -4.91 16.46 12.99
CA ARG A 6 -4.23 17.01 11.79
C ARG A 6 -3.69 15.88 10.95
N VAL A 7 -4.26 15.72 9.76
CA VAL A 7 -4.07 14.56 8.90
C VAL A 7 -3.23 14.91 7.68
N LEU A 8 -2.27 14.05 7.36
CA LEU A 8 -1.60 13.98 6.06
C LEU A 8 -2.24 12.86 5.24
N LEU A 9 -2.38 13.05 3.94
CA LEU A 9 -3.01 12.07 3.05
C LEU A 9 -2.08 11.74 1.89
N ALA A 10 -1.73 10.47 1.73
CA ALA A 10 -0.88 9.96 0.65
C ALA A 10 -1.61 8.86 -0.14
N ASP A 11 -1.95 9.15 -1.39
CA ASP A 11 -2.65 8.25 -2.32
C ASP A 11 -2.39 8.75 -3.75
N ASP A 12 -2.03 7.89 -4.69
CA ASP A 12 -1.76 8.29 -6.08
C ASP A 12 -3.03 8.51 -6.91
N HIS A 13 -4.17 7.97 -6.45
CA HIS A 13 -5.45 8.10 -7.13
C HIS A 13 -6.15 9.42 -6.77
N THR A 14 -6.06 10.42 -7.64
CA THR A 14 -6.61 11.77 -7.41
C THR A 14 -8.08 11.78 -6.96
N LEU A 15 -8.93 10.95 -7.59
CA LEU A 15 -10.36 10.90 -7.26
C LEU A 15 -10.59 10.31 -5.86
N VAL A 16 -9.87 9.23 -5.52
CA VAL A 16 -9.94 8.58 -4.19
C VAL A 16 -9.46 9.57 -3.13
N ARG A 17 -8.29 10.19 -3.35
CA ARG A 17 -7.70 11.18 -2.44
C ARG A 17 -8.65 12.36 -2.17
N SER A 18 -9.27 12.91 -3.23
CA SER A 18 -10.26 13.98 -3.08
C SER A 18 -11.51 13.54 -2.31
N GLY A 19 -11.95 12.30 -2.52
CA GLY A 19 -13.07 11.71 -1.77
C GLY A 19 -12.75 11.55 -0.28
N ILE A 20 -11.59 10.98 0.02
CA ILE A 20 -11.08 10.80 1.40
C ILE A 20 -10.96 12.15 2.11
N ARG A 21 -10.36 13.15 1.46
CA ARG A 21 -10.28 14.50 2.00
C ARG A 21 -11.66 15.05 2.40
N ARG A 22 -12.64 14.93 1.51
CA ARG A 22 -14.01 15.39 1.79
C ARG A 22 -14.65 14.67 2.96
N ILE A 23 -14.44 13.35 3.09
CA ILE A 23 -14.94 12.55 4.22
C ILE A 23 -14.33 13.07 5.52
N LEU A 24 -13.02 13.24 5.57
CA LEU A 24 -12.31 13.72 6.76
C LEU A 24 -12.74 15.14 7.14
N GLU A 25 -12.71 16.08 6.21
CA GLU A 25 -13.06 17.49 6.44
C GLU A 25 -14.55 17.72 6.71
N SER A 26 -15.42 16.75 6.40
CA SER A 26 -16.83 16.81 6.81
C SER A 26 -17.04 16.59 8.31
N GLN A 27 -16.03 16.10 9.02
CA GLN A 27 -16.11 15.84 10.46
C GLN A 27 -15.52 17.00 11.25
N PRO A 28 -16.28 17.58 12.20
CA PRO A 28 -15.73 18.58 13.10
C PRO A 28 -14.52 18.04 13.87
N GLY A 29 -13.41 18.79 13.83
CA GLY A 29 -12.21 18.39 14.56
C GLY A 29 -11.21 17.54 13.77
N ILE A 30 -11.41 17.36 12.46
CA ILE A 30 -10.42 16.76 11.56
C ILE A 30 -10.04 17.79 10.49
N GLU A 31 -8.72 17.97 10.28
CA GLU A 31 -8.14 18.89 9.29
C GLU A 31 -7.12 18.14 8.43
N VAL A 32 -7.24 18.24 7.11
CA VAL A 32 -6.25 17.69 6.18
C VAL A 32 -5.22 18.78 5.85
N LEU A 33 -4.02 18.65 6.43
CA LEU A 33 -2.95 19.65 6.28
C LEU A 33 -2.35 19.67 4.87
N ALA A 34 -2.10 18.48 4.31
CA ALA A 34 -1.45 18.35 3.01
C ALA A 34 -1.67 16.97 2.40
N GLU A 35 -1.42 16.89 1.08
CA GLU A 35 -1.61 15.68 0.28
C GLU A 35 -0.33 15.33 -0.49
N ALA A 36 -0.10 14.04 -0.70
CA ALA A 36 0.96 13.48 -1.55
C ALA A 36 0.37 12.49 -2.56
N ALA A 37 1.00 12.39 -3.73
CA ALA A 37 0.61 11.48 -4.79
C ALA A 37 1.61 10.32 -4.99
N ASP A 38 2.68 10.26 -4.20
CA ASP A 38 3.69 9.22 -4.26
C ASP A 38 4.41 9.08 -2.91
N GLY A 39 5.23 8.03 -2.77
CA GLY A 39 5.92 7.72 -1.54
C GLY A 39 6.99 8.74 -1.14
N ASP A 40 7.72 9.29 -2.10
CA ASP A 40 8.76 10.29 -1.84
C ASP A 40 8.15 11.61 -1.37
N ALA A 41 7.06 12.05 -2.02
CA ALA A 41 6.28 13.20 -1.59
C ALA A 41 5.67 13.00 -0.19
N ALA A 42 5.18 11.81 0.13
CA ALA A 42 4.67 11.48 1.47
C ALA A 42 5.75 11.63 2.55
N LEU A 43 6.96 11.11 2.30
CA LEU A 43 8.11 11.29 3.21
C LEU A 43 8.53 12.76 3.37
N ALA A 44 8.48 13.53 2.27
CA ALA A 44 8.75 14.98 2.31
C ALA A 44 7.71 15.72 3.17
N LEU A 45 6.41 15.38 3.00
CA LEU A 45 5.34 15.99 3.80
C LEU A 45 5.48 15.70 5.29
N VAL A 46 5.83 14.48 5.67
CA VAL A 46 6.05 14.10 7.09
C VAL A 46 7.14 14.96 7.73
N ARG A 47 8.19 15.34 6.98
CA ARG A 47 9.25 16.22 7.46
C ARG A 47 8.82 17.69 7.52
N GLN A 48 8.01 18.14 6.55
CA GLN A 48 7.57 19.53 6.42
C GLN A 48 6.42 19.91 7.37
N GLN A 49 5.64 18.91 7.80
CA GLN A 49 4.45 19.09 8.64
C GLN A 49 4.67 18.46 10.03
N PRO A 50 5.53 19.05 10.90
CA PRO A 50 5.87 18.49 12.20
C PRO A 50 4.67 18.39 13.14
N ASP A 51 3.64 19.16 12.86
CA ASP A 51 2.42 19.23 13.65
C ASP A 51 1.37 18.18 13.28
N ALA A 52 1.57 17.39 12.23
CA ALA A 52 0.64 16.35 11.86
C ALA A 52 0.53 15.26 12.95
N ASP A 53 -0.67 14.79 13.19
CA ASP A 53 -0.99 13.77 14.19
C ASP A 53 -1.17 12.38 13.53
N VAL A 54 -1.69 12.35 12.28
CA VAL A 54 -2.03 11.13 11.55
C VAL A 54 -1.53 11.22 10.11
N LEU A 55 -1.03 10.12 9.58
CA LEU A 55 -0.80 9.89 8.14
C LEU A 55 -1.75 8.80 7.65
N VAL A 56 -2.62 9.11 6.70
CA VAL A 56 -3.35 8.12 5.90
C VAL A 56 -2.49 7.78 4.69
N LEU A 57 -2.13 6.52 4.55
CA LEU A 57 -1.13 6.04 3.60
C LEU A 57 -1.67 4.91 2.74
N ASP A 58 -1.72 5.10 1.42
CA ASP A 58 -1.88 3.98 0.49
C ASP A 58 -0.57 3.20 0.37
N LEU A 59 -0.68 1.88 0.30
CA LEU A 59 0.46 1.00 0.05
C LEU A 59 0.86 0.95 -1.43
N THR A 60 -0.06 1.32 -2.33
CA THR A 60 0.12 1.19 -3.77
C THR A 60 0.32 2.55 -4.42
N MET A 61 1.50 3.11 -4.29
CA MET A 61 1.85 4.38 -4.90
C MET A 61 3.10 4.24 -5.79
N PRO A 62 3.27 5.11 -6.81
CA PRO A 62 4.53 5.20 -7.54
C PRO A 62 5.70 5.57 -6.62
N GLY A 63 6.91 5.15 -6.98
CA GLY A 63 8.13 5.46 -6.22
C GLY A 63 8.42 4.43 -5.14
N ALA A 64 8.54 4.86 -3.89
CA ALA A 64 8.82 3.97 -2.78
C ALA A 64 7.61 3.06 -2.45
N ASP A 65 7.88 1.81 -2.11
CA ASP A 65 6.86 0.86 -1.63
C ASP A 65 6.22 1.40 -0.34
N GLY A 66 4.88 1.32 -0.24
CA GLY A 66 4.15 1.86 0.92
C GLY A 66 4.58 1.24 2.26
N ILE A 67 5.05 0.00 2.29
CA ILE A 67 5.63 -0.63 3.49
C ILE A 67 7.00 -0.02 3.81
N GLU A 68 7.80 0.31 2.80
CA GLU A 68 9.07 1.04 3.00
C GLU A 68 8.80 2.45 3.51
N VAL A 69 7.80 3.14 2.94
CA VAL A 69 7.35 4.47 3.42
C VAL A 69 6.89 4.40 4.87
N LEU A 70 6.05 3.42 5.23
CA LEU A 70 5.60 3.18 6.61
C LEU A 70 6.79 3.05 7.56
N SER A 71 7.75 2.20 7.22
CA SER A 71 8.94 1.94 8.03
C SER A 71 9.80 3.20 8.17
N ALA A 72 10.03 3.92 7.07
CA ALA A 72 10.78 5.18 7.06
C ALA A 72 10.09 6.28 7.89
N VAL A 73 8.76 6.39 7.79
CA VAL A 73 7.98 7.35 8.60
C VAL A 73 8.10 7.03 10.09
N LYS A 74 7.99 5.76 10.49
CA LYS A 74 8.14 5.36 11.90
C LYS A 74 9.55 5.59 12.44
N MET A 75 10.57 5.51 11.59
CA MET A 75 11.95 5.89 11.97
C MET A 75 12.11 7.41 12.14
N ILE A 76 11.51 8.22 11.26
CA ILE A 76 11.58 9.69 11.29
C ILE A 76 10.73 10.26 12.44
N ARG A 77 9.53 9.72 12.60
CA ARG A 77 8.52 10.19 13.57
C ARG A 77 7.77 9.02 14.23
N PRO A 78 8.36 8.38 15.24
CA PRO A 78 7.73 7.24 15.92
C PRO A 78 6.33 7.54 16.51
N GLY A 79 6.08 8.81 16.86
CA GLY A 79 4.80 9.26 17.42
C GLY A 79 3.70 9.56 16.41
N LEU A 80 4.00 9.63 15.10
CA LEU A 80 3.00 9.84 14.07
C LEU A 80 2.14 8.58 13.92
N ARG A 81 0.81 8.74 14.03
CA ARG A 81 -0.13 7.64 13.80
C ARG A 81 -0.26 7.35 12.32
N ILE A 82 -0.24 6.08 11.94
CA ILE A 82 -0.31 5.68 10.53
C ILE A 82 -1.53 4.78 10.32
N ILE A 83 -2.43 5.25 9.47
CA ILE A 83 -3.59 4.51 8.97
C ILE A 83 -3.27 4.04 7.56
N ILE A 84 -3.16 2.74 7.36
CA ILE A 84 -3.05 2.17 6.03
C ILE A 84 -4.44 2.14 5.39
N LEU A 85 -4.53 2.62 4.16
CA LEU A 85 -5.74 2.62 3.35
C LEU A 85 -5.42 2.09 1.96
N THR A 86 -5.82 0.86 1.65
CA THR A 86 -5.36 0.16 0.45
C THR A 86 -6.42 -0.77 -0.13
N MET A 87 -6.24 -1.18 -1.41
CA MET A 87 -7.05 -2.25 -2.02
C MET A 87 -6.58 -3.65 -1.61
N HIS A 88 -5.44 -3.77 -0.93
CA HIS A 88 -4.86 -5.06 -0.59
C HIS A 88 -5.44 -5.64 0.70
N ALA A 89 -6.10 -6.79 0.57
CA ALA A 89 -6.62 -7.56 1.68
C ALA A 89 -5.73 -8.76 2.05
N GLY A 90 -4.56 -8.94 1.43
CA GLY A 90 -3.69 -10.10 1.66
C GLY A 90 -3.13 -10.15 3.07
N LYS A 91 -3.17 -11.34 3.73
CA LYS A 91 -2.72 -11.58 5.11
C LYS A 91 -1.29 -11.09 5.36
N GLU A 92 -0.43 -11.23 4.37
CA GLU A 92 0.98 -10.85 4.45
C GLU A 92 1.17 -9.33 4.46
N TYR A 93 0.39 -8.59 3.68
CA TYR A 93 0.40 -7.12 3.71
C TYR A 93 -0.02 -6.60 5.07
N VAL A 94 -1.11 -7.19 5.61
CA VAL A 94 -1.58 -6.87 6.96
C VAL A 94 -0.48 -7.14 7.99
N ALA A 95 0.15 -8.33 7.92
CA ALA A 95 1.22 -8.71 8.84
C ALA A 95 2.47 -7.82 8.72
N GLN A 96 2.84 -7.40 7.49
CA GLN A 96 3.95 -6.47 7.27
C GLN A 96 3.61 -5.07 7.79
N ALA A 97 2.41 -4.56 7.52
CA ALA A 97 1.97 -3.26 8.02
C ALA A 97 1.95 -3.21 9.55
N VAL A 98 1.41 -4.25 10.20
CA VAL A 98 1.40 -4.34 11.66
C VAL A 98 2.81 -4.39 12.23
N ARG A 99 3.71 -5.22 11.67
CA ARG A 99 5.13 -5.27 12.06
C ARG A 99 5.86 -3.96 11.81
N GLY A 100 5.51 -3.24 10.74
CA GLY A 100 6.02 -1.91 10.41
C GLY A 100 5.49 -0.81 11.31
N GLY A 101 4.55 -1.12 12.22
CA GLY A 101 4.00 -0.18 13.20
C GLY A 101 2.80 0.61 12.72
N ALA A 102 2.01 0.12 11.76
CA ALA A 102 0.74 0.72 11.40
C ALA A 102 -0.23 0.69 12.60
N ASP A 103 -0.88 1.81 12.86
CA ASP A 103 -1.86 1.94 13.95
C ASP A 103 -3.26 1.50 13.49
N ALA A 104 -3.54 1.57 12.18
CA ALA A 104 -4.80 1.09 11.61
C ALA A 104 -4.59 0.51 10.20
N TYR A 105 -5.50 -0.37 9.77
CA TYR A 105 -5.53 -0.95 8.43
C TYR A 105 -6.96 -1.04 7.90
N LEU A 106 -7.22 -0.35 6.80
CA LEU A 106 -8.52 -0.25 6.15
C LEU A 106 -8.43 -0.65 4.69
N LEU A 107 -9.50 -1.25 4.17
CA LEU A 107 -9.68 -1.43 2.75
C LEU A 107 -10.36 -0.19 2.15
N LYS A 108 -9.94 0.23 0.95
CA LYS A 108 -10.52 1.39 0.25
C LYS A 108 -12.02 1.23 0.02
N ASP A 109 -12.51 -0.01 -0.14
CA ASP A 109 -13.94 -0.31 -0.34
C ASP A 109 -14.79 0.02 0.90
N SER A 110 -14.19 -0.02 2.11
CA SER A 110 -14.88 0.31 3.36
C SER A 110 -14.53 1.71 3.91
N ALA A 111 -13.69 2.46 3.23
CA ALA A 111 -13.12 3.72 3.71
C ALA A 111 -14.17 4.74 4.16
N VAL A 112 -15.29 4.85 3.42
CA VAL A 112 -16.36 5.82 3.73
C VAL A 112 -16.94 5.60 5.13
N GLN A 113 -17.04 4.35 5.55
CA GLN A 113 -17.67 3.98 6.83
C GLN A 113 -16.67 3.94 7.99
N ASP A 114 -15.42 3.52 7.69
CA ASP A 114 -14.45 3.15 8.72
C ASP A 114 -13.39 4.23 9.00
N LEU A 115 -13.14 5.15 8.06
CA LEU A 115 -11.98 6.05 8.13
C LEU A 115 -12.06 7.01 9.31
N VAL A 116 -13.22 7.60 9.57
CA VAL A 116 -13.41 8.54 10.69
C VAL A 116 -13.24 7.81 12.02
N ALA A 117 -13.85 6.62 12.14
CA ALA A 117 -13.70 5.79 13.33
C ALA A 117 -12.23 5.35 13.55
N ALA A 118 -11.48 5.11 12.46
CA ALA A 118 -10.06 4.80 12.55
C ALA A 118 -9.25 6.01 13.04
N VAL A 119 -9.52 7.22 12.53
CA VAL A 119 -8.85 8.45 13.00
C VAL A 119 -9.13 8.65 14.50
N ASP A 120 -10.37 8.53 14.96
CA ASP A 120 -10.74 8.66 16.37
C ASP A 120 -10.04 7.60 17.23
N ALA A 121 -9.97 6.37 16.76
CA ALA A 121 -9.32 5.28 17.49
C ALA A 121 -7.81 5.53 17.64
N VAL A 122 -7.10 5.88 16.55
CA VAL A 122 -5.65 6.09 16.62
C VAL A 122 -5.29 7.34 17.40
N MET A 123 -6.11 8.40 17.35
CA MET A 123 -5.95 9.59 18.18
C MET A 123 -6.13 9.29 19.67
N ALA A 124 -6.98 8.32 20.00
CA ALA A 124 -7.15 7.81 21.37
C ALA A 124 -6.06 6.79 21.78
N GLY A 125 -5.05 6.54 20.94
CA GLY A 125 -3.99 5.56 21.19
C GLY A 125 -4.41 4.10 21.03
N ARG A 126 -5.55 3.84 20.38
CA ARG A 126 -6.04 2.49 20.07
C ARG A 126 -5.74 2.12 18.62
N THR A 127 -5.64 0.84 18.35
CA THR A 127 -5.54 0.34 16.96
C THR A 127 -6.93 0.18 16.35
N TYR A 128 -7.02 0.27 15.03
CA TYR A 128 -8.26 0.03 14.28
C TYR A 128 -8.00 -0.85 13.04
N PHE A 129 -8.72 -1.94 12.94
CA PHE A 129 -8.71 -2.81 11.78
C PHE A 129 -10.14 -3.00 11.30
N SER A 130 -10.40 -2.84 9.99
CA SER A 130 -11.73 -3.09 9.45
C SER A 130 -12.17 -4.53 9.74
N PRO A 131 -13.48 -4.83 9.83
CA PRO A 131 -13.97 -6.17 10.18
C PRO A 131 -13.39 -7.29 9.29
N ALA A 132 -13.23 -7.03 8.00
CA ALA A 132 -12.62 -7.98 7.06
C ALA A 132 -11.15 -8.29 7.42
N ILE A 133 -10.40 -7.30 7.87
CA ILE A 133 -9.00 -7.45 8.30
C ILE A 133 -8.91 -8.14 9.66
N GLN A 134 -9.82 -7.84 10.59
CA GLN A 134 -9.88 -8.52 11.90
C GLN A 134 -10.08 -10.03 11.72
N GLN A 135 -10.97 -10.44 10.80
CA GLN A 135 -11.18 -11.86 10.50
C GLN A 135 -9.90 -12.53 9.99
N GLN A 136 -9.19 -11.88 9.07
CA GLN A 136 -7.92 -12.40 8.54
C GLN A 136 -6.83 -12.51 9.62
N MET A 137 -6.75 -11.53 10.52
CA MET A 137 -5.82 -11.60 11.66
C MET A 137 -6.17 -12.75 12.61
N ALA A 138 -7.48 -12.98 12.85
CA ALA A 138 -7.93 -14.10 13.66
C ALA A 138 -7.56 -15.45 13.02
N ASP A 139 -7.69 -15.59 11.70
CA ASP A 139 -7.31 -16.79 10.96
C ASP A 139 -5.79 -17.04 11.02
N LEU A 140 -4.98 -15.98 10.94
CA LEU A 140 -3.52 -16.05 11.13
C LEU A 140 -3.14 -16.56 12.53
N LEU A 141 -3.83 -16.08 13.58
CA LEU A 141 -3.56 -16.47 14.96
C LEU A 141 -4.02 -17.89 15.28
N ARG A 142 -5.06 -18.39 14.60
CA ARG A 142 -5.54 -19.79 14.76
C ARG A 142 -4.65 -20.81 14.08
N GLY A 143 -3.63 -20.39 13.31
CA GLY A 143 -2.80 -21.31 12.56
C GLY A 143 -3.57 -22.06 11.46
N GLU A 144 -4.73 -21.56 11.04
CA GLU A 144 -5.48 -22.07 9.90
C GLU A 144 -4.76 -21.62 8.60
N GLU A 145 -3.51 -22.09 8.48
CA GLU A 145 -2.80 -22.05 7.21
C GLU A 145 -3.47 -23.04 6.25
N ARG A 146 -4.38 -22.56 5.43
CA ARG A 146 -4.48 -23.17 4.12
C ARG A 146 -3.14 -22.93 3.44
N PRO A 147 -2.46 -23.97 2.92
CA PRO A 147 -1.24 -23.77 2.16
C PRO A 147 -1.60 -22.99 0.89
N GLN A 148 -1.64 -21.68 0.98
CA GLN A 148 -1.43 -20.86 -0.18
C GLN A 148 0.05 -20.99 -0.47
N THR A 149 0.38 -21.62 -1.59
CA THR A 149 1.70 -21.58 -2.20
C THR A 149 2.25 -20.18 -1.97
N GLN A 150 3.41 -20.12 -1.29
CA GLN A 150 4.09 -18.86 -0.94
C GLN A 150 4.60 -18.20 -2.23
N ALA A 151 3.69 -17.69 -3.06
CA ALA A 151 4.09 -16.79 -4.12
C ALA A 151 4.57 -15.49 -3.45
N PRO A 152 5.81 -15.04 -3.70
CA PRO A 152 6.33 -13.82 -3.11
C PRO A 152 5.38 -12.66 -3.39
N LEU A 153 5.16 -11.84 -2.38
CA LEU A 153 4.20 -10.74 -2.44
C LEU A 153 4.65 -9.69 -3.43
N LEU A 154 3.99 -9.71 -4.56
CA LEU A 154 4.14 -8.66 -5.54
C LEU A 154 3.20 -7.51 -5.21
N THR A 155 3.72 -6.27 -5.19
CA THR A 155 2.88 -5.08 -5.16
C THR A 155 1.96 -5.05 -6.38
N SER A 156 0.87 -4.30 -6.34
CA SER A 156 -0.02 -4.16 -7.51
C SER A 156 0.76 -3.69 -8.73
N ARG A 157 1.70 -2.75 -8.53
CA ARG A 157 2.52 -2.22 -9.61
C ARG A 157 3.51 -3.24 -10.17
N GLU A 158 4.13 -4.04 -9.32
CA GLU A 158 4.96 -5.17 -9.73
C GLU A 158 4.14 -6.21 -10.50
N ARG A 159 2.92 -6.50 -10.06
CA ARG A 159 2.01 -7.40 -10.76
C ARG A 159 1.63 -6.86 -12.15
N GLU A 160 1.28 -5.58 -12.26
CA GLU A 160 1.01 -4.95 -13.57
C GLU A 160 2.23 -5.02 -14.50
N VAL A 161 3.40 -4.65 -14.00
CA VAL A 161 4.65 -4.75 -14.76
C VAL A 161 4.91 -6.20 -15.19
N LEU A 162 4.70 -7.17 -14.29
CA LEU A 162 4.89 -8.60 -14.57
C LEU A 162 3.92 -9.11 -15.64
N VAL A 163 2.65 -8.69 -15.61
CA VAL A 163 1.64 -9.05 -16.63
C VAL A 163 2.07 -8.56 -18.01
N TRP A 164 2.52 -7.32 -18.14
CA TRP A 164 2.99 -6.78 -19.43
C TRP A 164 4.28 -7.44 -19.90
N LEU A 165 5.21 -7.73 -19.00
CA LEU A 165 6.43 -8.50 -19.34
C LEU A 165 6.08 -9.93 -19.76
N GLY A 166 5.09 -10.56 -19.13
CA GLY A 166 4.57 -11.87 -19.48
C GLY A 166 3.95 -11.93 -20.88
N ARG A 167 3.41 -10.80 -21.36
CA ARG A 167 2.92 -10.62 -22.72
C ARG A 167 4.04 -10.35 -23.74
N GLY A 168 5.31 -10.34 -23.32
CA GLY A 168 6.46 -10.14 -24.17
C GLY A 168 6.82 -8.67 -24.46
N LEU A 169 6.23 -7.70 -23.76
CA LEU A 169 6.53 -6.28 -23.94
C LEU A 169 7.93 -5.96 -23.38
N SER A 170 8.63 -5.04 -24.07
CA SER A 170 9.88 -4.47 -23.55
C SER A 170 9.60 -3.47 -22.41
N SER A 171 10.61 -3.19 -21.55
CA SER A 171 10.49 -2.18 -20.50
C SER A 171 10.06 -0.81 -21.03
N LYS A 172 10.42 -0.47 -22.27
CA LYS A 172 10.01 0.77 -22.92
C LYS A 172 8.53 0.77 -23.28
N ASP A 173 8.02 -0.35 -23.75
CA ASP A 173 6.60 -0.50 -24.09
C ASP A 173 5.75 -0.55 -22.82
N VAL A 174 6.19 -1.29 -21.78
CA VAL A 174 5.55 -1.31 -20.47
C VAL A 174 5.48 0.10 -19.87
N ALA A 175 6.56 0.89 -19.97
CA ALA A 175 6.59 2.27 -19.50
C ALA A 175 5.52 3.13 -20.18
N ARG A 176 5.33 2.96 -21.50
CA ARG A 176 4.31 3.67 -22.27
C ARG A 176 2.89 3.25 -21.87
N GLU A 177 2.63 1.94 -21.75
CA GLU A 177 1.30 1.42 -21.35
C GLU A 177 0.90 1.84 -19.94
N LEU A 178 1.86 1.89 -19.02
CA LEU A 178 1.62 2.22 -17.62
C LEU A 178 1.77 3.72 -17.28
N GLY A 179 2.16 4.56 -18.26
CA GLY A 179 2.33 6.00 -18.06
C GLY A 179 3.46 6.38 -17.09
N ILE A 180 4.52 5.56 -16.99
CA ILE A 180 5.66 5.77 -16.08
C ILE A 180 7.00 5.81 -16.83
N SER A 181 8.07 6.18 -16.11
CA SER A 181 9.41 6.20 -16.73
C SER A 181 9.94 4.77 -16.96
N VAL A 182 10.79 4.59 -17.99
CA VAL A 182 11.50 3.32 -18.20
C VAL A 182 12.32 2.94 -16.97
N ARG A 183 12.93 3.93 -16.29
CA ARG A 183 13.69 3.73 -15.06
C ARG A 183 12.83 3.13 -13.95
N THR A 184 11.59 3.58 -13.82
CA THR A 184 10.63 3.03 -12.85
C THR A 184 10.28 1.58 -13.16
N VAL A 185 10.06 1.24 -14.43
CA VAL A 185 9.83 -0.16 -14.85
C VAL A 185 11.04 -1.04 -14.53
N GLU A 186 12.25 -0.56 -14.80
CA GLU A 186 13.49 -1.31 -14.48
C GLU A 186 13.65 -1.54 -12.97
N SER A 187 13.27 -0.57 -12.14
CA SER A 187 13.24 -0.73 -10.69
C SER A 187 12.26 -1.82 -10.26
N HIS A 188 11.03 -1.80 -10.80
CA HIS A 188 10.05 -2.86 -10.52
C HIS A 188 10.54 -4.24 -11.01
N ARG A 189 11.21 -4.32 -12.16
CA ARG A 189 11.82 -5.57 -12.66
C ARG A 189 12.88 -6.10 -11.70
N ALA A 190 13.77 -5.22 -11.21
CA ALA A 190 14.80 -5.61 -10.26
C ALA A 190 14.18 -6.15 -8.96
N ASN A 191 13.16 -5.47 -8.43
CA ASN A 191 12.43 -5.89 -7.24
C ASN A 191 11.70 -7.24 -7.46
N LEU A 192 11.05 -7.42 -8.61
CA LEU A 192 10.41 -8.68 -9.01
C LEU A 192 11.42 -9.83 -9.03
N MET A 193 12.57 -9.63 -9.69
CA MET A 193 13.61 -10.66 -9.77
C MET A 193 14.18 -10.98 -8.39
N HIS A 194 14.37 -9.98 -7.54
CA HIS A 194 14.82 -10.17 -6.16
C HIS A 194 13.79 -10.94 -5.32
N LYS A 195 12.52 -10.52 -5.34
CA LYS A 195 11.43 -11.16 -4.60
C LYS A 195 11.20 -12.61 -5.01
N LEU A 196 11.30 -12.91 -6.30
CA LEU A 196 11.12 -14.28 -6.83
C LEU A 196 12.42 -15.10 -6.85
N GLY A 197 13.53 -14.54 -6.38
CA GLY A 197 14.82 -15.23 -6.30
C GLY A 197 15.40 -15.62 -7.66
N VAL A 198 15.08 -14.89 -8.74
CA VAL A 198 15.46 -15.22 -10.11
C VAL A 198 16.43 -14.19 -10.72
N LYS A 199 17.23 -14.62 -11.68
CA LYS A 199 18.26 -13.79 -12.31
C LYS A 199 17.98 -13.39 -13.76
N SER A 200 16.86 -13.82 -14.33
CA SER A 200 16.48 -13.47 -15.71
C SER A 200 14.98 -13.33 -15.86
N ILE A 201 14.55 -12.51 -16.85
CA ILE A 201 13.13 -12.29 -17.15
C ILE A 201 12.44 -13.58 -17.62
N ALA A 202 13.11 -14.41 -18.41
CA ALA A 202 12.53 -15.67 -18.86
C ALA A 202 12.19 -16.59 -17.67
N VAL A 203 13.10 -16.70 -16.71
CA VAL A 203 12.88 -17.46 -15.46
C VAL A 203 11.82 -16.79 -14.59
N LEU A 204 11.78 -15.45 -14.53
CA LEU A 204 10.77 -14.69 -13.83
C LEU A 204 9.36 -15.05 -14.32
N ILE A 205 9.15 -15.05 -15.63
CA ILE A 205 7.86 -15.37 -16.25
C ILE A 205 7.48 -16.85 -15.98
N GLN A 206 8.43 -17.78 -16.11
CA GLN A 206 8.18 -19.21 -15.83
C GLN A 206 7.80 -19.44 -14.37
N VAL A 207 8.50 -18.80 -13.42
CA VAL A 207 8.18 -18.91 -12.00
C VAL A 207 6.81 -18.28 -11.72
N ALA A 208 6.52 -17.11 -12.29
CA ALA A 208 5.24 -16.44 -12.12
C ALA A 208 4.06 -17.26 -12.63
N MET A 209 4.23 -17.99 -13.75
CA MET A 209 3.21 -18.94 -14.25
C MET A 209 3.06 -20.17 -13.33
N ARG A 210 4.17 -20.72 -12.86
CA ARG A 210 4.16 -21.89 -11.96
C ARG A 210 3.48 -21.57 -10.62
N GLU A 211 3.69 -20.39 -10.08
CA GLU A 211 3.11 -19.92 -8.83
C GLU A 211 1.68 -19.35 -9.01
N GLY A 212 1.10 -19.42 -10.22
CA GLY A 212 -0.24 -18.92 -10.50
C GLY A 212 -0.41 -17.40 -10.43
N ILE A 213 0.70 -16.66 -10.54
CA ILE A 213 0.70 -15.18 -10.55
C ILE A 213 0.34 -14.66 -11.95
N LEU A 214 0.72 -15.41 -12.99
CA LEU A 214 0.38 -15.16 -14.39
C LEU A 214 -0.40 -16.33 -14.98
N ASP A 215 -1.44 -16.01 -15.71
CA ASP A 215 -2.12 -17.01 -16.54
C ASP A 215 -1.23 -17.44 -17.71
N PRO A 216 -1.25 -18.72 -18.09
CA PRO A 216 -0.57 -19.16 -19.30
C PRO A 216 -1.13 -18.42 -20.53
N PRO A 217 -0.30 -18.11 -21.56
CA PRO A 217 -0.79 -17.49 -22.76
C PRO A 217 -1.88 -18.38 -23.39
N SER A 218 -3.02 -17.76 -23.74
CA SER A 218 -4.07 -18.47 -24.47
C SER A 218 -3.45 -19.06 -25.75
N PRO A 219 -3.74 -20.31 -26.08
CA PRO A 219 -3.26 -20.91 -27.32
C PRO A 219 -3.78 -20.10 -28.53
N PRO A 220 -2.99 -20.03 -29.63
CA PRO A 220 -3.35 -19.28 -30.82
C PRO A 220 -4.61 -19.78 -31.49
#